data_ca5921d9174b9793ee3c8c6b6b861459
#
_entry.id   ca5921d9174b9793ee3c8c6b6b861459
#
_cell.length_a   1.000
_cell.length_b   1.000
_cell.length_c   1.000
_cell.angle_alpha   90.00
_cell.angle_beta   90.00
_cell.angle_gamma   90.00
#
_symmetry.space_group_name_H-M   'P 1'
#
loop_
_entity.id
_entity.type
_entity.pdbx_description
1 polymer ?
#
loop_
_entity_poly.entity_id
_entity_poly.type
_entity_poly.pdbx_seq_one_letter_code
_entity_poly.pdbx_strand_id
1 'polypeptide(L)'
;YKAFHQDISLDNYNELDELKEKFESMKPFNEYEKDGLKSYDDAFLVRFTYESNAIEGSTLSLGDTELVLEGEFTPNNNQRLREIFSARGCADGCAYIEKELENDRKFTENFIKDIHERTTLDCQPRIRGTYIIAPVYIQGSLTEPVDPIQIRELMPTLLYAYENSDAHPIAKAAAFHAMFENIHPFQDGNGRTGRLILNYMLEKEGYPPIALKHDAKQDYKKSLEEWQVRGNPKMFLDVVKNCVLDELQERIHIITVT
;
A
#
# COMPACT_ATOMS: atom_id res chain seq x y z
N TYR A 1 -2.48 16.36 12.59
CA TYR A 1 -3.30 16.27 11.36
C TYR A 1 -4.78 16.09 11.71
N LYS A 2 -5.64 16.96 11.19
CA LYS A 2 -7.10 16.85 11.38
C LYS A 2 -7.63 15.48 10.90
N ALA A 3 -7.00 14.86 9.91
CA ALA A 3 -7.39 13.56 9.38
C ALA A 3 -7.42 12.43 10.42
N PHE A 4 -6.58 12.49 11.47
CA PHE A 4 -6.57 11.50 12.56
C PHE A 4 -7.51 11.85 13.72
N HIS A 5 -8.07 13.06 13.72
CA HIS A 5 -9.01 13.55 14.75
C HIS A 5 -10.43 13.73 14.22
N GLN A 6 -10.65 13.56 12.92
CA GLN A 6 -11.99 13.50 12.35
C GLN A 6 -12.62 12.15 12.66
N ASP A 7 -13.93 12.06 12.51
CA ASP A 7 -14.83 10.93 12.82
C ASP A 7 -14.47 9.54 12.24
N ILE A 8 -13.16 9.31 11.93
CA ILE A 8 -12.65 7.98 11.52
C ILE A 8 -12.81 6.94 12.63
N SER A 9 -12.94 7.37 13.88
CA SER A 9 -13.21 6.49 15.02
C SER A 9 -14.67 6.08 15.17
N LEU A 10 -15.59 6.76 14.46
CA LEU A 10 -17.03 6.48 14.56
C LEU A 10 -17.51 5.39 13.59
N ASP A 11 -16.64 4.91 12.71
CA ASP A 11 -16.98 3.83 11.79
C ASP A 11 -17.00 2.47 12.51
N ASN A 12 -17.81 1.53 12.02
CA ASN A 12 -17.90 0.21 12.60
C ASN A 12 -16.88 -0.74 11.99
N TYR A 13 -15.99 -1.30 12.81
CA TYR A 13 -14.95 -2.27 12.44
C TYR A 13 -15.18 -3.66 13.04
N ASN A 14 -16.25 -3.86 13.81
CA ASN A 14 -16.50 -5.09 14.58
C ASN A 14 -16.44 -6.35 13.71
N GLU A 15 -17.05 -6.33 12.52
CA GLU A 15 -17.03 -7.47 11.60
C GLU A 15 -15.61 -7.85 11.19
N LEU A 16 -14.75 -6.85 10.92
CA LEU A 16 -13.36 -7.06 10.53
C LEU A 16 -12.53 -7.62 11.69
N ASP A 17 -12.77 -7.11 12.90
CA ASP A 17 -12.10 -7.60 14.11
C ASP A 17 -12.53 -9.04 14.42
N GLU A 18 -13.83 -9.36 14.35
CA GLU A 18 -14.34 -10.72 14.53
C GLU A 18 -13.77 -11.71 13.51
N LEU A 19 -13.64 -11.31 12.24
CA LEU A 19 -13.02 -12.15 11.22
C LEU A 19 -11.52 -12.32 11.44
N LYS A 20 -10.81 -11.26 11.85
CA LYS A 20 -9.40 -11.35 12.23
C LYS A 20 -9.20 -12.30 13.41
N GLU A 21 -9.99 -12.16 14.48
CA GLU A 21 -9.96 -13.05 15.64
C GLU A 21 -10.28 -14.49 15.25
N LYS A 22 -11.26 -14.68 14.38
CA LYS A 22 -11.59 -16.01 13.84
C LYS A 22 -10.40 -16.61 13.12
N PHE A 23 -9.76 -15.88 12.20
CA PHE A 23 -8.56 -16.35 11.47
C PHE A 23 -7.42 -16.69 12.44
N GLU A 24 -7.15 -15.84 13.43
CA GLU A 24 -6.13 -16.09 14.45
C GLU A 24 -6.45 -17.33 15.31
N SER A 25 -7.72 -17.56 15.63
CA SER A 25 -8.15 -18.73 16.42
C SER A 25 -8.00 -20.07 15.67
N MET A 26 -7.85 -20.05 14.36
CA MET A 26 -7.60 -21.24 13.52
C MET A 26 -6.14 -21.72 13.58
N LYS A 27 -5.23 -20.92 14.14
CA LYS A 27 -3.82 -21.29 14.33
C LYS A 27 -3.66 -22.29 15.50
N PRO A 28 -2.68 -23.20 15.49
CA PRO A 28 -1.65 -23.37 14.44
C PRO A 28 -2.17 -24.12 13.23
N PHE A 29 -1.79 -23.66 12.05
CA PHE A 29 -2.17 -24.30 10.79
C PHE A 29 -1.42 -25.61 10.56
N ASN A 30 -2.10 -26.62 9.99
CA ASN A 30 -1.46 -27.83 9.52
C ASN A 30 -0.68 -27.59 8.21
N GLU A 31 0.05 -28.60 7.70
CA GLU A 31 0.90 -28.41 6.51
C GLU A 31 0.09 -28.10 5.24
N TYR A 32 -1.08 -28.71 5.07
CA TYR A 32 -1.95 -28.44 3.90
C TYR A 32 -2.50 -27.01 3.94
N GLU A 33 -2.95 -26.55 5.11
CA GLU A 33 -3.42 -25.16 5.32
C GLU A 33 -2.30 -24.15 5.07
N LYS A 34 -1.07 -24.45 5.53
CA LYS A 34 0.09 -23.59 5.25
C LYS A 34 0.42 -23.53 3.76
N ASP A 35 0.40 -24.68 3.07
CA ASP A 35 0.65 -24.75 1.63
C ASP A 35 -0.42 -23.99 0.84
N GLY A 36 -1.69 -24.10 1.25
CA GLY A 36 -2.81 -23.37 0.66
C GLY A 36 -2.65 -21.85 0.84
N LEU A 37 -2.35 -21.39 2.05
CA LEU A 37 -2.10 -19.98 2.34
C LEU A 37 -0.86 -19.47 1.58
N LYS A 38 0.22 -20.23 1.54
CA LYS A 38 1.43 -19.86 0.79
C LYS A 38 1.14 -19.69 -0.69
N SER A 39 0.42 -20.63 -1.30
CA SER A 39 0.03 -20.54 -2.71
C SER A 39 -0.84 -19.29 -2.98
N TYR A 40 -1.72 -18.96 -2.04
CA TYR A 40 -2.53 -17.73 -2.13
C TYR A 40 -1.66 -16.48 -2.00
N ASP A 41 -0.71 -16.45 -1.07
CA ASP A 41 0.20 -15.32 -0.87
C ASP A 41 1.11 -15.09 -2.09
N ASP A 42 1.60 -16.17 -2.71
CA ASP A 42 2.36 -16.08 -3.96
C ASP A 42 1.50 -15.47 -5.09
N ALA A 43 0.24 -15.90 -5.24
CA ALA A 43 -0.70 -15.32 -6.20
C ALA A 43 -1.10 -13.87 -5.83
N PHE A 44 -1.23 -13.57 -4.56
CA PHE A 44 -1.50 -12.21 -4.08
C PHE A 44 -0.37 -11.25 -4.43
N LEU A 45 0.90 -11.67 -4.28
CA LEU A 45 2.06 -10.85 -4.66
C LEU A 45 2.02 -10.45 -6.14
N VAL A 46 1.70 -11.39 -7.03
CA VAL A 46 1.53 -11.12 -8.47
C VAL A 46 0.40 -10.13 -8.68
N ARG A 47 -0.77 -10.37 -8.08
CA ARG A 47 -1.95 -9.50 -8.19
C ARG A 47 -1.67 -8.10 -7.64
N PHE A 48 -1.11 -7.97 -6.45
CA PHE A 48 -0.77 -6.68 -5.86
C PHE A 48 0.22 -5.89 -6.73
N THR A 49 1.26 -6.57 -7.24
CA THR A 49 2.25 -5.97 -8.13
C THR A 49 1.61 -5.46 -9.41
N TYR A 50 0.76 -6.28 -10.04
CA TYR A 50 0.03 -5.90 -11.23
C TYR A 50 -0.88 -4.68 -10.98
N GLU A 51 -1.77 -4.78 -10.00
CA GLU A 51 -2.75 -3.72 -9.69
C GLU A 51 -2.06 -2.40 -9.32
N SER A 52 -1.04 -2.46 -8.47
CA SER A 52 -0.30 -1.29 -8.03
C SER A 52 0.40 -0.57 -9.19
N ASN A 53 0.98 -1.31 -10.14
CA ASN A 53 1.64 -0.72 -11.31
C ASN A 53 0.63 -0.27 -12.39
N ALA A 54 -0.48 -0.99 -12.57
CA ALA A 54 -1.53 -0.62 -13.51
C ALA A 54 -2.24 0.70 -13.11
N ILE A 55 -2.40 0.97 -11.81
CA ILE A 55 -2.87 2.26 -11.29
C ILE A 55 -1.93 3.39 -11.76
N GLU A 56 -0.63 3.16 -11.83
CA GLU A 56 0.36 4.13 -12.32
C GLU A 56 0.49 4.16 -13.85
N GLY A 57 -0.25 3.31 -14.55
CA GLY A 57 -0.30 3.31 -16.03
C GLY A 57 0.61 2.29 -16.69
N SER A 58 1.11 1.28 -15.97
CA SER A 58 1.80 0.13 -16.56
C SER A 58 0.88 -0.59 -17.56
N THR A 59 1.46 -1.06 -18.66
CA THR A 59 0.79 -1.81 -19.71
C THR A 59 1.01 -3.33 -19.62
N LEU A 60 1.77 -3.78 -18.62
CA LEU A 60 1.94 -5.21 -18.36
C LEU A 60 0.59 -5.81 -17.97
N SER A 61 0.26 -6.96 -18.54
CA SER A 61 -0.87 -7.78 -18.09
C SER A 61 -0.54 -8.49 -16.78
N LEU A 62 -1.55 -9.11 -16.16
CA LEU A 62 -1.33 -9.96 -14.98
C LEU A 62 -0.34 -11.10 -15.29
N GLY A 63 -0.50 -11.78 -16.43
CA GLY A 63 0.42 -12.82 -16.87
C GLY A 63 1.83 -12.31 -17.20
N ASP A 64 1.96 -11.12 -17.84
CA ASP A 64 3.27 -10.50 -18.03
C ASP A 64 3.95 -10.21 -16.69
N THR A 65 3.18 -9.76 -15.69
CA THR A 65 3.69 -9.47 -14.35
C THR A 65 4.20 -10.73 -13.66
N GLU A 66 3.46 -11.84 -13.75
CA GLU A 66 3.88 -13.15 -13.24
C GLU A 66 5.21 -13.58 -13.85
N LEU A 67 5.32 -13.57 -15.19
CA LEU A 67 6.57 -13.90 -15.89
C LEU A 67 7.75 -12.97 -15.50
N VAL A 68 7.48 -11.69 -15.24
CA VAL A 68 8.52 -10.76 -14.74
C VAL A 68 9.02 -11.19 -13.37
N LEU A 69 8.13 -11.59 -12.45
CA LEU A 69 8.51 -12.02 -11.11
C LEU A 69 9.25 -13.36 -11.12
N GLU A 70 8.87 -14.27 -12.01
CA GLU A 70 9.56 -15.55 -12.25
C GLU A 70 10.92 -15.39 -12.96
N GLY A 71 11.17 -14.22 -13.57
CA GLY A 71 12.41 -13.97 -14.33
C GLY A 71 12.39 -14.49 -15.76
N GLU A 72 11.23 -14.90 -16.26
CA GLU A 72 11.04 -15.50 -17.59
C GLU A 72 10.57 -14.51 -18.67
N PHE A 73 10.25 -13.29 -18.27
CA PHE A 73 9.73 -12.29 -19.20
C PHE A 73 10.79 -11.73 -20.13
N THR A 74 10.54 -11.81 -21.44
CA THR A 74 11.40 -11.23 -22.50
C THR A 74 10.72 -9.99 -23.08
N PRO A 75 11.27 -8.77 -22.88
CA PRO A 75 10.65 -7.55 -23.37
C PRO A 75 10.78 -7.44 -24.90
N ASN A 76 9.69 -7.02 -25.54
CA ASN A 76 9.66 -6.83 -27.01
C ASN A 76 10.13 -5.43 -27.46
N ASN A 77 10.23 -4.46 -26.52
CA ASN A 77 10.69 -3.09 -26.78
C ASN A 77 11.24 -2.41 -25.51
N ASN A 78 11.93 -1.27 -25.68
CA ASN A 78 12.56 -0.52 -24.58
C ASN A 78 11.57 0.12 -23.58
N GLN A 79 10.31 0.36 -23.96
CA GLN A 79 9.32 0.94 -23.07
C GLN A 79 8.96 -0.03 -21.92
N ARG A 80 8.92 -1.33 -22.20
CA ARG A 80 8.64 -2.35 -21.20
C ARG A 80 9.75 -2.58 -20.19
N LEU A 81 10.99 -2.15 -20.46
CA LEU A 81 12.07 -2.28 -19.47
C LEU A 81 11.78 -1.49 -18.19
N ARG A 82 11.27 -0.27 -18.29
CA ARG A 82 10.88 0.51 -17.11
C ARG A 82 9.76 -0.18 -16.34
N GLU A 83 8.77 -0.71 -17.02
CA GLU A 83 7.65 -1.43 -16.39
C GLU A 83 8.11 -2.71 -15.69
N ILE A 84 9.07 -3.44 -16.28
CA ILE A 84 9.70 -4.63 -15.66
C ILE A 84 10.41 -4.23 -14.36
N PHE A 85 11.22 -3.17 -14.37
CA PHE A 85 11.88 -2.69 -13.17
C PHE A 85 10.89 -2.19 -12.13
N SER A 86 9.77 -1.58 -12.54
CA SER A 86 8.70 -1.17 -11.65
C SER A 86 8.02 -2.35 -10.98
N ALA A 87 7.74 -3.43 -11.72
CA ALA A 87 7.16 -4.66 -11.16
C ALA A 87 8.13 -5.35 -10.19
N ARG A 88 9.39 -5.53 -10.56
CA ARG A 88 10.42 -6.09 -9.67
C ARG A 88 10.61 -5.24 -8.41
N GLY A 89 10.66 -3.91 -8.55
CA GLY A 89 10.77 -3.01 -7.41
C GLY A 89 9.58 -3.12 -6.45
N CYS A 90 8.37 -3.30 -6.97
CA CYS A 90 7.19 -3.54 -6.14
C CYS A 90 7.33 -4.84 -5.33
N ALA A 91 7.73 -5.94 -5.95
CA ALA A 91 7.96 -7.21 -5.28
C ALA A 91 9.11 -7.15 -4.26
N ASP A 92 10.23 -6.47 -4.60
CA ASP A 92 11.33 -6.24 -3.66
C ASP A 92 10.88 -5.41 -2.45
N GLY A 93 9.98 -4.45 -2.66
CA GLY A 93 9.35 -3.68 -1.59
C GLY A 93 8.49 -4.54 -0.66
N CYS A 94 7.69 -5.47 -1.21
CA CYS A 94 6.92 -6.44 -0.42
C CYS A 94 7.84 -7.33 0.43
N ALA A 95 8.84 -7.96 -0.19
CA ALA A 95 9.79 -8.83 0.52
C ALA A 95 10.56 -8.08 1.61
N TYR A 96 10.87 -6.80 1.38
CA TYR A 96 11.50 -5.96 2.39
C TYR A 96 10.57 -5.72 3.58
N ILE A 97 9.29 -5.43 3.32
CA ILE A 97 8.29 -5.22 4.38
C ILE A 97 8.12 -6.47 5.23
N GLU A 98 7.97 -7.65 4.63
CA GLU A 98 7.89 -8.92 5.36
C GLU A 98 9.06 -9.11 6.31
N LYS A 99 10.28 -8.94 5.81
CA LYS A 99 11.49 -9.03 6.62
C LYS A 99 11.53 -8.04 7.77
N GLU A 100 11.11 -6.82 7.54
CA GLU A 100 11.16 -5.77 8.55
C GLU A 100 10.02 -5.90 9.59
N LEU A 101 8.90 -6.53 9.23
CA LEU A 101 7.85 -6.93 10.17
C LEU A 101 8.36 -8.03 11.12
N GLU A 102 9.09 -9.03 10.61
CA GLU A 102 9.74 -10.06 11.45
C GLU A 102 10.76 -9.47 12.43
N ASN A 103 11.45 -8.40 12.02
CA ASN A 103 12.43 -7.70 12.83
C ASN A 103 11.83 -6.65 13.79
N ASP A 104 10.51 -6.48 13.80
CA ASP A 104 9.79 -5.43 14.55
C ASP A 104 10.43 -4.04 14.37
N ARG A 105 10.82 -3.72 13.15
CA ARG A 105 11.47 -2.45 12.84
C ARG A 105 10.53 -1.28 13.13
N LYS A 106 11.06 -0.26 13.82
CA LYS A 106 10.30 0.95 14.11
C LYS A 106 9.94 1.71 12.83
N PHE A 107 8.68 2.13 12.72
CA PHE A 107 8.17 2.93 11.62
C PHE A 107 8.69 4.37 11.70
N THR A 108 9.55 4.75 10.76
CA THR A 108 10.26 6.04 10.73
C THR A 108 10.35 6.58 9.31
N GLU A 109 10.74 7.86 9.16
CA GLU A 109 11.02 8.42 7.82
C GLU A 109 12.09 7.63 7.05
N ASN A 110 13.11 7.12 7.73
CA ASN A 110 14.13 6.30 7.08
C ASN A 110 13.54 4.99 6.58
N PHE A 111 12.61 4.38 7.32
CA PHE A 111 11.92 3.19 6.85
C PHE A 111 11.06 3.48 5.60
N ILE A 112 10.34 4.60 5.58
CA ILE A 112 9.59 5.06 4.40
C ILE A 112 10.52 5.26 3.19
N LYS A 113 11.67 5.88 3.40
CA LYS A 113 12.69 6.09 2.35
C LYS A 113 13.28 4.78 1.85
N ASP A 114 13.52 3.83 2.73
CA ASP A 114 14.03 2.51 2.37
C ASP A 114 13.00 1.71 1.55
N ILE A 115 11.70 1.79 1.88
CA ILE A 115 10.62 1.21 1.06
C ILE A 115 10.62 1.85 -0.33
N HIS A 116 10.66 3.19 -0.39
CA HIS A 116 10.68 3.91 -1.66
C HIS A 116 11.89 3.53 -2.52
N GLU A 117 13.09 3.44 -1.94
CA GLU A 117 14.31 3.08 -2.66
C GLU A 117 14.18 1.73 -3.38
N ARG A 118 13.60 0.73 -2.69
CA ARG A 118 13.39 -0.61 -3.23
C ARG A 118 12.28 -0.66 -4.26
N THR A 119 11.20 0.03 -4.00
CA THR A 119 10.00 0.03 -4.85
C THR A 119 10.23 0.72 -6.20
N THR A 120 11.18 1.65 -6.26
CA THR A 120 11.38 2.54 -7.42
C THR A 120 12.62 2.20 -8.24
N LEU A 121 12.84 0.90 -8.51
CA LEU A 121 13.97 0.44 -9.36
C LEU A 121 13.92 0.99 -10.78
N ASP A 122 12.76 1.38 -11.26
CA ASP A 122 12.52 2.04 -12.55
C ASP A 122 12.93 3.53 -12.58
N CYS A 123 13.17 4.11 -11.40
CA CYS A 123 13.57 5.51 -11.27
C CYS A 123 15.10 5.69 -11.30
N GLN A 124 15.54 6.91 -11.55
CA GLN A 124 16.96 7.25 -11.48
C GLN A 124 17.50 7.05 -10.06
N PRO A 125 18.67 6.44 -9.85
CA PRO A 125 19.22 6.15 -8.51
C PRO A 125 19.27 7.35 -7.57
N ARG A 126 19.52 8.54 -8.10
CA ARG A 126 19.65 9.79 -7.31
C ARG A 126 18.36 10.24 -6.61
N ILE A 127 17.18 9.79 -7.09
CA ILE A 127 15.89 10.19 -6.51
C ILE A 127 15.29 9.10 -5.61
N ARG A 128 15.85 7.88 -5.64
CA ARG A 128 15.38 6.78 -4.82
C ARG A 128 15.65 7.06 -3.35
N GLY A 129 14.66 6.81 -2.50
CA GLY A 129 14.77 7.04 -1.06
C GLY A 129 15.00 8.50 -0.64
N THR A 130 14.81 9.45 -1.54
CA THR A 130 15.11 10.87 -1.29
C THR A 130 13.89 11.73 -1.54
N TYR A 131 13.50 12.54 -0.55
CA TYR A 131 12.42 13.50 -0.73
C TYR A 131 12.76 14.56 -1.77
N ILE A 132 11.74 15.11 -2.43
CA ILE A 132 11.92 16.16 -3.43
C ILE A 132 12.55 17.41 -2.81
N ILE A 133 13.44 18.03 -3.57
CA ILE A 133 14.15 19.26 -3.19
C ILE A 133 13.75 20.47 -4.06
N ALA A 134 12.93 20.23 -5.09
CA ALA A 134 12.41 21.26 -5.99
C ALA A 134 10.93 20.96 -6.30
N PRO A 135 10.09 21.97 -6.55
CA PRO A 135 8.67 21.77 -6.84
C PRO A 135 8.44 20.79 -8.01
N VAL A 136 7.53 19.83 -7.83
CA VAL A 136 7.09 18.89 -8.86
C VAL A 136 5.60 19.13 -9.10
N TYR A 137 5.21 19.29 -10.35
CA TYR A 137 3.80 19.47 -10.72
C TYR A 137 3.16 18.12 -11.07
N ILE A 138 2.04 17.78 -10.41
CA ILE A 138 1.29 16.56 -10.67
C ILE A 138 0.27 16.84 -11.77
N GLN A 139 0.48 16.26 -12.94
CA GLN A 139 -0.39 16.48 -14.09
C GLN A 139 -1.78 15.90 -13.84
N GLY A 140 -2.83 16.75 -13.94
CA GLY A 140 -4.23 16.33 -13.78
C GLY A 140 -4.72 16.19 -12.33
N SER A 141 -3.94 16.64 -11.34
CA SER A 141 -4.38 16.77 -9.95
C SER A 141 -5.00 18.14 -9.68
N LEU A 142 -6.07 18.18 -8.88
CA LEU A 142 -6.65 19.42 -8.33
C LEU A 142 -5.93 19.89 -7.06
N THR A 143 -5.06 19.04 -6.51
CA THR A 143 -4.24 19.41 -5.35
C THR A 143 -2.95 20.10 -5.83
N GLU A 144 -2.64 21.26 -5.26
CA GLU A 144 -1.35 21.90 -5.48
C GLU A 144 -0.25 21.07 -4.81
N PRO A 145 0.90 20.85 -5.49
CA PRO A 145 2.03 20.16 -4.88
C PRO A 145 2.49 20.89 -3.63
N VAL A 146 2.79 20.13 -2.58
CA VAL A 146 3.34 20.68 -1.35
C VAL A 146 4.72 21.26 -1.63
N ASP A 147 5.02 22.43 -1.07
CA ASP A 147 6.35 23.02 -1.14
C ASP A 147 7.38 22.04 -0.53
N PRO A 148 8.47 21.72 -1.25
CA PRO A 148 9.52 20.82 -0.76
C PRO A 148 10.08 21.20 0.63
N ILE A 149 10.07 22.47 0.99
CA ILE A 149 10.48 22.94 2.31
C ILE A 149 9.53 22.42 3.40
N GLN A 150 8.23 22.39 3.12
CA GLN A 150 7.20 21.94 4.06
C GLN A 150 7.22 20.43 4.27
N ILE A 151 7.71 19.63 3.31
CA ILE A 151 7.79 18.17 3.45
C ILE A 151 8.60 17.76 4.67
N ARG A 152 9.66 18.51 5.01
CA ARG A 152 10.52 18.27 6.18
C ARG A 152 9.78 18.43 7.51
N GLU A 153 8.69 19.17 7.52
CA GLU A 153 7.82 19.36 8.70
C GLU A 153 6.61 18.46 8.65
N LEU A 154 6.04 18.25 7.46
CA LEU A 154 4.81 17.48 7.28
C LEU A 154 5.01 15.99 7.49
N MET A 155 6.12 15.41 7.02
CA MET A 155 6.37 13.98 7.18
C MET A 155 6.58 13.56 8.63
N PRO A 156 7.43 14.23 9.45
CA PRO A 156 7.50 13.95 10.88
C PRO A 156 6.18 14.18 11.60
N THR A 157 5.42 15.21 11.21
CA THR A 157 4.10 15.51 11.79
C THR A 157 3.09 14.40 11.46
N LEU A 158 3.12 13.86 10.24
CA LEU A 158 2.27 12.75 9.85
C LEU A 158 2.60 11.47 10.65
N LEU A 159 3.89 11.16 10.80
CA LEU A 159 4.34 10.04 11.63
C LEU A 159 3.91 10.19 13.10
N TYR A 160 4.10 11.37 13.67
CA TYR A 160 3.68 11.67 15.04
C TYR A 160 2.16 11.50 15.21
N ALA A 161 1.36 12.00 14.26
CA ALA A 161 -0.08 11.87 14.29
C ALA A 161 -0.53 10.39 14.20
N TYR A 162 0.12 9.59 13.38
CA TYR A 162 -0.12 8.16 13.28
C TYR A 162 0.22 7.42 14.59
N GLU A 163 1.39 7.68 15.16
CA GLU A 163 1.84 7.03 16.40
C GLU A 163 0.95 7.36 17.61
N ASN A 164 0.41 8.58 17.66
CA ASN A 164 -0.38 9.08 18.80
C ASN A 164 -1.91 9.06 18.56
N SER A 165 -2.38 8.42 17.50
CA SER A 165 -3.81 8.27 17.26
C SER A 165 -4.37 7.02 17.95
N ASP A 166 -5.50 7.17 18.63
CA ASP A 166 -6.28 6.07 19.24
C ASP A 166 -7.33 5.49 18.26
N ALA A 167 -7.33 5.93 17.00
CA ALA A 167 -8.25 5.41 16.01
C ALA A 167 -7.97 3.95 15.68
N HIS A 168 -8.99 3.25 15.18
CA HIS A 168 -8.87 1.87 14.75
C HIS A 168 -7.69 1.67 13.76
N PRO A 169 -6.92 0.56 13.82
CA PRO A 169 -5.74 0.34 12.98
C PRO A 169 -6.00 0.53 11.48
N ILE A 170 -7.10 0.01 10.96
CA ILE A 170 -7.50 0.18 9.54
C ILE A 170 -7.72 1.67 9.21
N ALA A 171 -8.38 2.41 10.13
CA ALA A 171 -8.60 3.84 9.95
C ALA A 171 -7.28 4.64 9.96
N LYS A 172 -6.37 4.28 10.87
CA LYS A 172 -5.02 4.89 10.95
C LYS A 172 -4.23 4.65 9.67
N ALA A 173 -4.24 3.43 9.17
CA ALA A 173 -3.54 3.07 7.93
C ALA A 173 -4.11 3.81 6.71
N ALA A 174 -5.44 3.87 6.59
CA ALA A 174 -6.12 4.62 5.54
C ALA A 174 -5.83 6.13 5.64
N ALA A 175 -5.89 6.72 6.85
CA ALA A 175 -5.59 8.13 7.07
C ALA A 175 -4.14 8.46 6.72
N PHE A 176 -3.20 7.61 7.13
CA PHE A 176 -1.79 7.78 6.77
C PHE A 176 -1.60 7.77 5.25
N HIS A 177 -2.16 6.76 4.58
CA HIS A 177 -2.07 6.65 3.12
C HIS A 177 -2.64 7.90 2.42
N ALA A 178 -3.84 8.35 2.79
CA ALA A 178 -4.47 9.52 2.18
C ALA A 178 -3.64 10.80 2.36
N MET A 179 -3.04 10.99 3.55
CA MET A 179 -2.19 12.14 3.83
C MET A 179 -0.81 12.03 3.18
N PHE A 180 -0.23 10.84 3.12
CA PHE A 180 1.02 10.58 2.40
C PHE A 180 0.88 10.90 0.91
N GLU A 181 -0.20 10.44 0.27
CA GLU A 181 -0.52 10.78 -1.13
C GLU A 181 -0.73 12.29 -1.32
N ASN A 182 -1.31 12.98 -0.35
CA ASN A 182 -1.48 14.44 -0.40
C ASN A 182 -0.16 15.20 -0.26
N ILE A 183 0.74 14.76 0.61
CA ILE A 183 2.08 15.36 0.79
C ILE A 183 2.93 15.12 -0.45
N HIS A 184 2.84 13.92 -1.01
CA HIS A 184 3.57 13.51 -2.22
C HIS A 184 5.07 13.73 -2.12
N PRO A 185 5.76 13.15 -1.11
CA PRO A 185 7.10 13.58 -0.70
C PRO A 185 8.22 13.21 -1.66
N PHE A 186 8.00 12.30 -2.61
CA PHE A 186 9.00 11.84 -3.56
C PHE A 186 8.75 12.37 -4.98
N GLN A 187 9.79 12.39 -5.80
CA GLN A 187 9.69 12.86 -7.18
C GLN A 187 8.86 11.94 -8.09
N ASP A 188 8.88 10.64 -7.83
CA ASP A 188 8.11 9.58 -8.52
C ASP A 188 7.89 8.43 -7.54
N GLY A 189 6.96 7.51 -7.81
CA GLY A 189 6.75 6.31 -7.01
C GLY A 189 6.00 6.49 -5.70
N ASN A 190 5.38 7.66 -5.44
CA ASN A 190 4.60 7.90 -4.22
C ASN A 190 3.45 6.90 -4.10
N GLY A 191 2.63 6.71 -5.14
CA GLY A 191 1.49 5.80 -5.09
C GLY A 191 1.90 4.35 -4.77
N ARG A 192 2.93 3.83 -5.42
CA ARG A 192 3.46 2.48 -5.14
C ARG A 192 3.96 2.36 -3.70
N THR A 193 4.75 3.33 -3.26
CA THR A 193 5.27 3.39 -1.89
C THR A 193 4.14 3.53 -0.87
N GLY A 194 3.16 4.41 -1.12
CA GLY A 194 2.01 4.62 -0.24
C GLY A 194 1.15 3.36 -0.06
N ARG A 195 0.93 2.58 -1.13
CA ARG A 195 0.21 1.30 -1.05
C ARG A 195 0.99 0.22 -0.28
N LEU A 196 2.32 0.20 -0.42
CA LEU A 196 3.17 -0.68 0.39
C LEU A 196 3.16 -0.30 1.87
N ILE A 197 3.20 0.99 2.19
CA ILE A 197 3.08 1.48 3.57
C ILE A 197 1.72 1.13 4.16
N LEU A 198 0.65 1.28 3.38
CA LEU A 198 -0.71 0.88 3.80
C LEU A 198 -0.74 -0.60 4.21
N ASN A 199 -0.15 -1.49 3.39
CA ASN A 199 -0.07 -2.91 3.68
C ASN A 199 0.81 -3.19 4.90
N TYR A 200 1.99 -2.56 5.03
CA TYR A 200 2.81 -2.67 6.23
C TYR A 200 2.02 -2.34 7.51
N MET A 201 1.23 -1.27 7.49
CA MET A 201 0.44 -0.86 8.65
C MET A 201 -0.66 -1.86 8.98
N LEU A 202 -1.32 -2.42 7.97
CA LEU A 202 -2.34 -3.46 8.16
C LEU A 202 -1.73 -4.75 8.73
N GLU A 203 -0.65 -5.24 8.13
CA GLU A 203 0.02 -6.47 8.54
C GLU A 203 0.62 -6.36 9.94
N LYS A 204 1.18 -5.21 10.30
CA LYS A 204 1.69 -4.95 11.67
C LYS A 204 0.62 -5.12 12.74
N GLU A 205 -0.62 -4.82 12.41
CA GLU A 205 -1.78 -4.94 13.30
C GLU A 205 -2.54 -6.27 13.12
N GLY A 206 -1.97 -7.21 12.34
CA GLY A 206 -2.51 -8.55 12.12
C GLY A 206 -3.67 -8.62 11.12
N TYR A 207 -3.88 -7.58 10.33
CA TYR A 207 -4.78 -7.62 9.17
C TYR A 207 -4.03 -8.07 7.92
N PRO A 208 -4.69 -8.72 6.95
CA PRO A 208 -4.04 -9.09 5.70
C PRO A 208 -3.68 -7.85 4.86
N PRO A 209 -2.65 -7.96 4.00
CA PRO A 209 -2.39 -6.96 2.98
C PRO A 209 -3.52 -6.93 1.95
N ILE A 210 -3.72 -5.78 1.30
CA ILE A 210 -4.78 -5.56 0.32
C ILE A 210 -4.23 -5.11 -1.03
N ALA A 211 -4.96 -5.42 -2.11
CA ALA A 211 -4.69 -4.92 -3.45
C ALA A 211 -5.84 -4.00 -3.91
N LEU A 212 -5.54 -2.72 -4.08
CA LEU A 212 -6.49 -1.76 -4.65
C LEU A 212 -6.59 -2.01 -6.17
N LYS A 213 -7.79 -2.25 -6.69
CA LYS A 213 -8.01 -2.63 -8.09
C LYS A 213 -7.83 -1.45 -9.05
N HIS A 214 -7.11 -1.67 -10.14
CA HIS A 214 -6.85 -0.62 -11.14
C HIS A 214 -8.09 -0.26 -11.96
N ASP A 215 -9.04 -1.17 -12.14
CA ASP A 215 -10.32 -0.91 -12.80
C ASP A 215 -11.18 0.08 -11.98
N ALA A 216 -11.00 0.11 -10.65
CA ALA A 216 -11.58 1.09 -9.74
C ALA A 216 -10.70 2.34 -9.53
N LYS A 217 -9.66 2.56 -10.35
CA LYS A 217 -8.70 3.68 -10.22
C LYS A 217 -9.37 5.05 -10.09
N GLN A 218 -10.43 5.29 -10.84
CA GLN A 218 -11.15 6.57 -10.79
C GLN A 218 -11.83 6.76 -9.43
N ASP A 219 -12.46 5.72 -8.90
CA ASP A 219 -13.12 5.75 -7.60
C ASP A 219 -12.08 5.87 -6.47
N TYR A 220 -10.96 5.17 -6.59
CA TYR A 220 -9.83 5.32 -5.67
C TYR A 220 -9.30 6.76 -5.64
N LYS A 221 -9.02 7.37 -6.79
CA LYS A 221 -8.55 8.76 -6.86
C LYS A 221 -9.59 9.74 -6.31
N LYS A 222 -10.86 9.55 -6.68
CA LYS A 222 -11.96 10.37 -6.18
C LYS A 222 -12.11 10.25 -4.66
N SER A 223 -11.98 9.06 -4.11
CA SER A 223 -12.07 8.83 -2.66
C SER A 223 -10.96 9.54 -1.89
N LEU A 224 -9.73 9.56 -2.42
CA LEU A 224 -8.62 10.34 -1.85
C LEU A 224 -8.89 11.84 -1.94
N GLU A 225 -9.36 12.33 -3.08
CA GLU A 225 -9.69 13.74 -3.28
C GLU A 225 -10.79 14.21 -2.33
N GLU A 226 -11.87 13.42 -2.14
CA GLU A 226 -12.92 13.70 -1.16
C GLU A 226 -12.36 13.88 0.25
N TRP A 227 -11.40 13.05 0.65
CA TRP A 227 -10.75 13.18 1.95
C TRP A 227 -9.82 14.39 2.03
N GLN A 228 -8.92 14.53 1.04
CA GLN A 228 -7.87 15.54 1.04
C GLN A 228 -8.43 16.98 0.90
N VAL A 229 -9.43 17.16 0.04
CA VAL A 229 -9.99 18.47 -0.29
C VAL A 229 -11.21 18.82 0.57
N ARG A 230 -12.13 17.85 0.76
CA ARG A 230 -13.40 18.07 1.45
C ARG A 230 -13.44 17.59 2.89
N GLY A 231 -12.38 16.89 3.33
CA GLY A 231 -12.31 16.35 4.68
C GLY A 231 -13.26 15.18 4.93
N ASN A 232 -13.78 14.53 3.88
CA ASN A 232 -14.69 13.38 4.02
C ASN A 232 -13.94 12.06 3.84
N PRO A 233 -13.64 11.32 4.92
CA PRO A 233 -12.87 10.08 4.87
C PRO A 233 -13.67 8.88 4.39
N LYS A 234 -15.01 8.94 4.46
CA LYS A 234 -15.88 7.77 4.37
C LYS A 234 -15.64 6.92 3.13
N MET A 235 -15.56 7.55 1.97
CA MET A 235 -15.43 6.82 0.71
C MET A 235 -14.14 6.00 0.64
N PHE A 236 -13.01 6.54 1.11
CA PHE A 236 -11.74 5.80 1.11
C PHE A 236 -11.67 4.76 2.23
N LEU A 237 -12.23 5.06 3.39
CA LEU A 237 -12.37 4.08 4.48
C LEU A 237 -13.19 2.86 4.02
N ASP A 238 -14.32 3.09 3.33
CA ASP A 238 -15.14 2.00 2.79
C ASP A 238 -14.35 1.14 1.77
N VAL A 239 -13.55 1.76 0.90
CA VAL A 239 -12.67 1.03 -0.03
C VAL A 239 -11.69 0.13 0.72
N VAL A 240 -10.97 0.67 1.71
CA VAL A 240 -9.98 -0.12 2.48
C VAL A 240 -10.65 -1.23 3.28
N LYS A 241 -11.77 -0.92 3.96
CA LYS A 241 -12.54 -1.91 4.74
C LYS A 241 -13.02 -3.08 3.88
N ASN A 242 -13.58 -2.79 2.71
CA ASN A 242 -14.07 -3.83 1.80
C ASN A 242 -12.91 -4.72 1.30
N CYS A 243 -11.77 -4.13 0.96
CA CYS A 243 -10.60 -4.92 0.57
C CYS A 243 -10.09 -5.81 1.71
N VAL A 244 -10.04 -5.31 2.96
CA VAL A 244 -9.64 -6.11 4.13
C VAL A 244 -10.65 -7.22 4.39
N LEU A 245 -11.95 -6.93 4.25
CA LEU A 245 -13.02 -7.91 4.41
C LEU A 245 -12.88 -9.06 3.41
N ASP A 246 -12.71 -8.74 2.14
CA ASP A 246 -12.54 -9.73 1.07
C ASP A 246 -11.33 -10.63 1.35
N GLU A 247 -10.19 -10.05 1.74
CA GLU A 247 -8.96 -10.81 2.02
C GLU A 247 -9.08 -11.70 3.27
N LEU A 248 -9.74 -11.25 4.32
CA LEU A 248 -10.00 -12.07 5.51
C LEU A 248 -10.92 -13.25 5.19
N GLN A 249 -12.00 -13.01 4.46
CA GLN A 249 -12.95 -14.04 4.07
C GLN A 249 -12.29 -15.10 3.19
N GLU A 250 -11.47 -14.70 2.23
CA GLU A 250 -10.77 -15.62 1.33
C GLU A 250 -9.76 -16.49 2.09
N ARG A 251 -8.95 -15.90 2.98
CA ARG A 251 -7.99 -16.66 3.80
C ARG A 251 -8.67 -17.66 4.73
N ILE A 252 -9.78 -17.27 5.35
CA ILE A 252 -10.60 -18.18 6.17
C ILE A 252 -11.19 -19.30 5.30
N HIS A 253 -11.66 -18.97 4.09
CA HIS A 253 -12.19 -19.97 3.16
C HIS A 253 -11.14 -21.01 2.79
N ILE A 254 -9.93 -20.58 2.41
CA ILE A 254 -8.82 -21.48 2.09
C ILE A 254 -8.59 -22.50 3.20
N ILE A 255 -8.46 -22.03 4.47
CA ILE A 255 -8.24 -22.94 5.61
C ILE A 255 -9.42 -23.86 5.85
N THR A 256 -10.65 -23.41 5.57
CA THR A 256 -11.86 -24.21 5.84
C THR A 256 -12.07 -25.34 4.82
N VAL A 257 -11.55 -25.19 3.59
CA VAL A 257 -11.72 -26.13 2.49
C VAL A 257 -10.48 -27.02 2.24
N THR A 258 -9.38 -26.72 2.90
CA THR A 258 -8.14 -27.51 2.88
C THR A 258 -8.12 -28.51 4.02
#